data_ea58f54aea0e8db91f28ad5c3c4931d0
#
_entry.id   ea58f54aea0e8db91f28ad5c3c4931d0
#
_cell.length_a   1.000
_cell.length_b   1.000
_cell.length_c   1.000
_cell.angle_alpha   90.00
_cell.angle_beta   90.00
_cell.angle_gamma   90.00
#
_symmetry.space_group_name_H-M   'P 1'
#
loop_
_entity.id
_entity.type
_entity.pdbx_description
1 polymer ?
#
loop_
_entity_poly.entity_id
_entity_poly.type
_entity_poly.pdbx_seq_one_letter_code
_entity_poly.pdbx_strand_id
1 'polypeptide(L)'
;MKNLIILLISILIISSCGGGGGSSSSGGSGNPISPTAPSFNSFTASSDLVVINSDVTLSWSTSNANTCTRGGDWSGTSSTSGSSSINLTELRSYTFSLTCSGASGTQDATSSVSVNVEADPNGSIGYEIYNEEKDSYCKTPNNDSSVYWIDNFDTNLINPDIYSFQQGFGFFDNNGTFIQGWGNNEEQYYTSDSPNAAKNYNPETNSTENAFIKDGKLVIQPIYNTTNPFEDPYCINRDCNYVADHTSARIITSSSSNKTGLSVGIDTETTACFKVPAGTGFWPAIWFLPDGFIEGNKSWPRDGEMDIMEARGRIPQIIGSAVHWGPPRELYSVDAQVPLAVNFQDTFHSLTFKRVENAIEVYLDTMTEPFYEINSSSNRIMDDYWPFNESFYLIMNVAIGGDFDSGRLDSSAMCGNEQCTNLSNPSNGRFEIDYIEVKSID
;
A
#
# COMPACT_ATOMS: atom_id res chain seq x y z
N MET A 1 -18.33 -23.59 17.98
CA MET A 1 -19.02 -24.02 16.74
C MET A 1 -18.17 -23.45 15.61
N LYS A 2 -17.60 -24.33 14.81
CA LYS A 2 -16.64 -23.97 13.75
C LYS A 2 -17.44 -23.53 12.52
N ASN A 3 -17.32 -22.29 12.09
CA ASN A 3 -17.84 -21.85 10.79
C ASN A 3 -16.69 -21.87 9.78
N LEU A 4 -16.83 -22.77 8.83
CA LEU A 4 -16.01 -22.95 7.67
C LEU A 4 -16.43 -21.92 6.62
N ILE A 5 -15.57 -20.95 6.32
CA ILE A 5 -15.78 -20.00 5.22
C ILE A 5 -15.17 -20.62 3.97
N ILE A 6 -16.03 -20.94 3.00
CA ILE A 6 -15.68 -21.44 1.68
C ILE A 6 -15.46 -20.24 0.77
N LEU A 7 -14.22 -20.06 0.31
CA LEU A 7 -13.86 -19.08 -0.71
C LEU A 7 -14.30 -19.60 -2.09
N LEU A 8 -15.29 -18.95 -2.71
CA LEU A 8 -15.77 -19.26 -4.05
C LEU A 8 -14.91 -18.54 -5.09
N ILE A 9 -14.03 -19.29 -5.74
CA ILE A 9 -13.32 -18.83 -6.95
C ILE A 9 -14.27 -19.00 -8.14
N SER A 10 -14.65 -17.88 -8.78
CA SER A 10 -15.50 -17.87 -9.99
C SER A 10 -14.65 -18.24 -11.20
N ILE A 11 -14.79 -19.45 -11.69
CA ILE A 11 -14.24 -19.89 -12.98
C ILE A 11 -15.23 -19.52 -14.08
N LEU A 12 -14.84 -18.64 -14.98
CA LEU A 12 -15.60 -18.28 -16.16
C LEU A 12 -15.44 -19.38 -17.23
N ILE A 13 -16.46 -20.21 -17.42
CA ILE A 13 -16.51 -21.21 -18.51
C ILE A 13 -17.21 -20.58 -19.71
N ILE A 14 -16.46 -20.33 -20.78
CA ILE A 14 -17.04 -19.95 -22.08
C ILE A 14 -17.48 -21.22 -22.80
N SER A 15 -18.78 -21.45 -22.91
CA SER A 15 -19.38 -22.51 -23.68
C SER A 15 -19.65 -22.03 -25.11
N SER A 16 -18.98 -22.64 -26.08
CA SER A 16 -19.29 -22.46 -27.52
C SER A 16 -20.12 -23.64 -27.98
N CYS A 17 -21.34 -23.36 -28.41
CA CYS A 17 -22.26 -24.33 -28.98
C CYS A 17 -22.23 -24.20 -30.52
N GLY A 18 -21.92 -25.29 -31.20
CA GLY A 18 -22.02 -25.41 -32.66
C GLY A 18 -22.53 -26.79 -33.03
N GLY A 19 -23.76 -26.84 -33.47
CA GLY A 19 -24.41 -28.09 -33.90
C GLY A 19 -24.20 -28.43 -35.39
N GLY A 20 -24.25 -29.70 -35.73
CA GLY A 20 -24.32 -30.19 -37.11
C GLY A 20 -24.32 -31.71 -37.14
N GLY A 21 -25.43 -32.33 -37.47
CA GLY A 21 -25.60 -33.76 -37.50
C GLY A 21 -25.13 -34.41 -38.80
N GLY A 22 -24.92 -35.75 -38.76
CA GLY A 22 -24.64 -36.59 -39.90
C GLY A 22 -24.26 -38.03 -39.52
N SER A 23 -24.99 -39.01 -40.00
CA SER A 23 -25.07 -40.43 -39.63
C SER A 23 -23.84 -41.31 -39.95
N SER A 24 -23.64 -42.27 -39.09
CA SER A 24 -23.24 -43.69 -39.26
C SER A 24 -22.05 -44.07 -40.13
N SER A 25 -21.03 -44.64 -39.49
CA SER A 25 -20.54 -46.00 -39.77
C SER A 25 -19.61 -46.50 -38.67
N SER A 26 -19.81 -47.77 -38.29
CA SER A 26 -19.06 -48.51 -37.29
C SER A 26 -17.61 -48.75 -37.71
N GLY A 27 -16.69 -48.31 -36.88
CA GLY A 27 -15.28 -48.67 -36.91
C GLY A 27 -14.69 -48.30 -35.57
N GLY A 28 -14.34 -49.32 -34.77
CA GLY A 28 -13.69 -49.11 -33.45
C GLY A 28 -12.30 -48.51 -33.61
N SER A 29 -12.22 -47.21 -33.57
CA SER A 29 -11.02 -46.46 -33.27
C SER A 29 -11.25 -45.77 -31.94
N GLY A 30 -10.54 -46.24 -30.92
CA GLY A 30 -10.46 -45.47 -29.65
C GLY A 30 -10.05 -44.05 -29.98
N ASN A 31 -10.96 -43.11 -29.74
CA ASN A 31 -10.66 -41.71 -29.84
C ASN A 31 -9.46 -41.43 -28.91
N PRO A 32 -8.35 -40.88 -29.38
CA PRO A 32 -7.25 -40.53 -28.50
C PRO A 32 -7.79 -39.56 -27.45
N ILE A 33 -7.79 -40.04 -26.19
CA ILE A 33 -8.16 -39.15 -25.06
C ILE A 33 -7.13 -38.02 -25.10
N SER A 34 -7.58 -36.80 -25.40
CA SER A 34 -6.69 -35.64 -25.31
C SER A 34 -6.13 -35.55 -23.91
N PRO A 35 -4.82 -35.37 -23.74
CA PRO A 35 -4.22 -35.30 -22.42
C PRO A 35 -4.81 -34.09 -21.66
N THR A 36 -5.10 -34.30 -20.38
CA THR A 36 -5.59 -33.25 -19.50
C THR A 36 -4.42 -32.37 -19.07
N ALA A 37 -4.59 -31.04 -19.15
CA ALA A 37 -3.58 -30.07 -18.71
C ALA A 37 -3.32 -30.18 -17.20
N PRO A 38 -2.11 -29.84 -16.74
CA PRO A 38 -1.80 -29.76 -15.33
C PRO A 38 -2.64 -28.68 -14.65
N SER A 39 -2.91 -28.86 -13.36
CA SER A 39 -3.61 -27.90 -12.52
C SER A 39 -3.11 -27.95 -11.08
N PHE A 40 -3.18 -26.84 -10.37
CA PHE A 40 -2.91 -26.81 -8.93
C PHE A 40 -4.16 -27.20 -8.15
N ASN A 41 -4.00 -28.13 -7.21
CA ASN A 41 -4.98 -28.41 -6.17
C ASN A 41 -4.76 -27.44 -4.99
N SER A 42 -3.49 -27.11 -4.72
CA SER A 42 -3.08 -26.12 -3.72
C SER A 42 -1.66 -25.62 -4.00
N PHE A 43 -1.38 -24.37 -3.68
CA PHE A 43 -0.05 -23.82 -3.45
C PHE A 43 -0.18 -22.74 -2.39
N THR A 44 0.38 -22.98 -1.21
CA THR A 44 0.18 -22.15 -0.01
C THR A 44 1.47 -21.99 0.77
N ALA A 45 1.60 -20.89 1.49
CA ALA A 45 2.59 -20.67 2.54
C ALA A 45 1.96 -20.94 3.92
N SER A 46 2.77 -21.33 4.90
CA SER A 46 2.33 -21.53 6.29
C SER A 46 1.88 -20.25 6.96
N SER A 47 2.37 -19.09 6.49
CA SER A 47 1.97 -17.74 6.88
C SER A 47 2.20 -16.80 5.71
N ASP A 48 1.40 -15.74 5.62
CA ASP A 48 1.56 -14.61 4.70
C ASP A 48 2.40 -13.47 5.31
N LEU A 49 2.71 -13.60 6.63
CA LEU A 49 3.48 -12.64 7.40
C LEU A 49 4.35 -13.38 8.41
N VAL A 50 5.66 -13.12 8.43
CA VAL A 50 6.61 -13.70 9.37
C VAL A 50 7.63 -12.65 9.81
N VAL A 51 8.23 -12.86 10.98
CA VAL A 51 9.34 -12.05 11.47
C VAL A 51 10.64 -12.48 10.77
N ILE A 52 11.53 -11.54 10.54
CA ILE A 52 12.87 -11.80 9.94
C ILE A 52 13.58 -12.98 10.63
N ASN A 53 14.30 -13.77 9.83
CA ASN A 53 14.96 -15.02 10.23
C ASN A 53 14.00 -16.15 10.64
N SER A 54 12.71 -16.04 10.32
CA SER A 54 11.74 -17.14 10.49
C SER A 54 11.71 -18.06 9.28
N ASP A 55 11.33 -19.30 9.54
CA ASP A 55 11.08 -20.26 8.50
C ASP A 55 9.62 -20.20 8.04
N VAL A 56 9.40 -20.17 6.72
CA VAL A 56 8.10 -20.37 6.11
C VAL A 56 8.08 -21.71 5.38
N THR A 57 6.99 -22.45 5.52
CA THR A 57 6.78 -23.69 4.80
C THR A 57 5.85 -23.48 3.63
N LEU A 58 6.37 -23.65 2.41
CA LEU A 58 5.56 -23.71 1.20
C LEU A 58 5.06 -25.14 0.99
N SER A 59 3.77 -25.29 0.66
CA SER A 59 3.15 -26.59 0.41
C SER A 59 2.37 -26.57 -0.89
N TRP A 60 2.49 -27.61 -1.71
CA TRP A 60 1.82 -27.69 -3.00
C TRP A 60 1.34 -29.09 -3.34
N SER A 61 0.31 -29.14 -4.15
CA SER A 61 -0.23 -30.35 -4.75
C SER A 61 -0.82 -30.03 -6.12
N THR A 62 -0.52 -30.85 -7.10
CA THR A 62 -0.99 -30.68 -8.48
C THR A 62 -1.65 -31.97 -8.99
N SER A 63 -2.44 -31.83 -10.05
CA SER A 63 -3.00 -32.94 -10.83
C SER A 63 -2.51 -32.82 -12.26
N ASN A 64 -2.26 -33.99 -12.90
CA ASN A 64 -1.82 -34.11 -14.29
C ASN A 64 -0.46 -33.46 -14.61
N ALA A 65 0.31 -33.06 -13.60
CA ALA A 65 1.66 -32.55 -13.78
C ALA A 65 2.70 -33.69 -13.82
N ASN A 66 3.76 -33.49 -14.61
CA ASN A 66 4.91 -34.38 -14.68
C ASN A 66 6.13 -33.81 -13.97
N THR A 67 6.33 -32.50 -14.11
CA THR A 67 7.46 -31.74 -13.51
C THR A 67 7.00 -30.38 -13.11
N CYS A 68 7.63 -29.80 -12.07
CA CYS A 68 7.41 -28.42 -11.65
C CYS A 68 8.73 -27.66 -11.52
N THR A 69 8.76 -26.41 -11.95
CA THR A 69 9.91 -25.50 -11.87
C THR A 69 9.57 -24.35 -10.93
N ARG A 70 10.48 -24.06 -10.02
CA ARG A 70 10.41 -22.98 -9.06
C ARG A 70 10.80 -21.65 -9.71
N GLY A 71 10.16 -20.54 -9.30
CA GLY A 71 10.46 -19.19 -9.77
C GLY A 71 10.19 -18.16 -8.69
N GLY A 72 10.54 -16.90 -8.96
CA GLY A 72 10.52 -15.83 -7.95
C GLY A 72 11.70 -15.97 -6.98
N ASP A 73 11.44 -15.82 -5.69
CA ASP A 73 12.49 -15.85 -4.64
C ASP A 73 13.02 -17.24 -4.29
N TRP A 74 12.69 -18.25 -5.06
CA TRP A 74 13.30 -19.56 -4.98
C TRP A 74 13.56 -20.14 -6.38
N SER A 75 14.44 -21.11 -6.48
CA SER A 75 14.82 -21.68 -7.78
C SER A 75 14.98 -23.21 -7.75
N GLY A 76 15.07 -23.79 -8.93
CA GLY A 76 15.25 -25.23 -9.12
C GLY A 76 13.99 -25.96 -9.54
N THR A 77 14.00 -27.29 -9.38
CA THR A 77 12.85 -28.15 -9.72
C THR A 77 12.16 -28.68 -8.46
N SER A 78 10.91 -29.06 -8.60
CA SER A 78 10.11 -29.65 -7.54
C SER A 78 9.38 -30.88 -8.05
N SER A 79 9.03 -31.81 -7.15
CA SER A 79 8.02 -32.82 -7.38
C SER A 79 6.65 -32.19 -7.64
N THR A 80 5.71 -32.98 -8.15
CA THR A 80 4.34 -32.53 -8.44
C THR A 80 3.48 -32.30 -7.18
N SER A 81 3.98 -32.71 -6.03
CA SER A 81 3.43 -32.42 -4.70
C SER A 81 4.53 -32.45 -3.66
N GLY A 82 4.40 -31.65 -2.59
CA GLY A 82 5.39 -31.64 -1.51
C GLY A 82 5.31 -30.41 -0.65
N SER A 83 6.36 -30.22 0.15
CA SER A 83 6.60 -29.02 0.94
C SER A 83 8.08 -28.67 0.97
N SER A 84 8.38 -27.41 1.25
CA SER A 84 9.75 -26.91 1.40
C SER A 84 9.76 -25.81 2.45
N SER A 85 10.66 -25.90 3.44
CA SER A 85 10.90 -24.83 4.40
C SER A 85 11.98 -23.91 3.84
N ILE A 86 11.77 -22.61 3.98
CA ILE A 86 12.66 -21.54 3.52
C ILE A 86 12.82 -20.56 4.67
N ASN A 87 14.07 -20.26 5.05
CA ASN A 87 14.35 -19.21 6.01
C ASN A 87 14.37 -17.85 5.30
N LEU A 88 13.60 -16.87 5.79
CA LEU A 88 13.48 -15.55 5.22
C LEU A 88 14.33 -14.54 6.02
N THR A 89 15.37 -14.04 5.39
CA THR A 89 16.44 -13.29 6.07
C THR A 89 16.49 -11.81 5.73
N GLU A 90 15.65 -11.31 4.82
CA GLU A 90 15.61 -9.91 4.42
C GLU A 90 14.24 -9.30 4.75
N LEU A 91 14.21 -8.02 5.12
CA LEU A 91 12.99 -7.28 5.42
C LEU A 91 12.34 -6.80 4.12
N ARG A 92 11.59 -7.69 3.47
CA ARG A 92 10.88 -7.42 2.22
C ARG A 92 9.76 -8.44 1.99
N SER A 93 8.95 -8.20 0.98
CA SER A 93 8.05 -9.21 0.44
C SER A 93 8.83 -10.23 -0.39
N TYR A 94 8.53 -11.50 -0.17
CA TYR A 94 9.01 -12.61 -0.99
C TYR A 94 7.86 -13.16 -1.80
N THR A 95 8.10 -13.41 -3.10
CA THR A 95 7.13 -14.03 -3.98
C THR A 95 7.68 -15.36 -4.50
N PHE A 96 6.98 -16.43 -4.24
CA PHE A 96 7.31 -17.76 -4.68
C PHE A 96 6.35 -18.21 -5.77
N SER A 97 6.85 -18.65 -6.90
CA SER A 97 6.02 -19.20 -7.97
C SER A 97 6.40 -20.65 -8.30
N LEU A 98 5.46 -21.38 -8.82
CA LEU A 98 5.66 -22.75 -9.27
C LEU A 98 4.95 -22.93 -10.62
N THR A 99 5.71 -23.30 -11.65
CA THR A 99 5.19 -23.60 -12.99
C THR A 99 5.31 -25.10 -13.24
N CYS A 100 4.19 -25.77 -13.49
CA CYS A 100 4.13 -27.18 -13.66
C CYS A 100 3.70 -27.59 -15.09
N SER A 101 4.48 -28.45 -15.72
CA SER A 101 4.24 -28.99 -17.07
C SER A 101 3.63 -30.37 -16.99
N GLY A 102 2.67 -30.65 -17.86
CA GLY A 102 1.98 -31.95 -17.99
C GLY A 102 2.40 -32.78 -19.20
N ALA A 103 1.45 -33.50 -19.76
CA ALA A 103 1.65 -34.27 -20.97
C ALA A 103 1.95 -33.38 -22.19
N SER A 104 2.73 -33.90 -23.13
CA SER A 104 3.08 -33.16 -24.36
C SER A 104 1.81 -32.62 -25.07
N GLY A 105 1.85 -31.33 -25.42
CA GLY A 105 0.73 -30.64 -26.07
C GLY A 105 -0.30 -30.01 -25.12
N THR A 106 -0.10 -30.11 -23.81
CA THR A 106 -0.90 -29.37 -22.82
C THR A 106 -0.22 -28.06 -22.43
N GLN A 107 -1.01 -27.06 -22.02
CA GLN A 107 -0.52 -25.80 -21.48
C GLN A 107 -0.03 -26.01 -20.04
N ASP A 108 1.07 -25.36 -19.66
CA ASP A 108 1.58 -25.34 -18.29
C ASP A 108 0.65 -24.60 -17.34
N ALA A 109 0.64 -25.01 -16.07
CA ALA A 109 -0.05 -24.30 -14.99
C ALA A 109 0.97 -23.55 -14.13
N THR A 110 0.66 -22.31 -13.77
CA THR A 110 1.48 -21.50 -12.86
C THR A 110 0.64 -21.02 -11.69
N SER A 111 1.22 -21.01 -10.50
CA SER A 111 0.64 -20.45 -9.28
C SER A 111 1.72 -19.75 -8.46
N SER A 112 1.34 -18.73 -7.69
CA SER A 112 2.26 -17.99 -6.82
C SER A 112 1.65 -17.72 -5.44
N VAL A 113 2.53 -17.51 -4.45
CA VAL A 113 2.20 -17.06 -3.09
C VAL A 113 3.22 -16.01 -2.67
N SER A 114 2.78 -15.01 -1.89
CA SER A 114 3.66 -13.99 -1.32
C SER A 114 3.70 -14.11 0.19
N VAL A 115 4.87 -13.79 0.78
CA VAL A 115 5.10 -13.77 2.22
C VAL A 115 5.83 -12.48 2.56
N ASN A 116 5.26 -11.67 3.44
CA ASN A 116 5.88 -10.46 3.95
C ASN A 116 6.77 -10.79 5.15
N VAL A 117 7.96 -10.20 5.19
CA VAL A 117 8.89 -10.32 6.32
C VAL A 117 8.94 -9.01 7.06
N GLU A 118 8.66 -9.05 8.35
CA GLU A 118 8.69 -7.90 9.25
C GLU A 118 9.92 -7.97 10.18
N ALA A 119 10.35 -6.80 10.69
CA ALA A 119 11.34 -6.74 11.73
C ALA A 119 10.83 -7.42 13.02
N ASP A 120 11.74 -7.98 13.82
CA ASP A 120 11.38 -8.49 15.13
C ASP A 120 11.03 -7.31 16.06
N PRO A 121 9.80 -7.15 16.52
CA PRO A 121 9.43 -6.06 17.42
C PRO A 121 10.13 -6.12 18.78
N ASN A 122 10.75 -7.25 19.11
CA ASN A 122 11.58 -7.42 20.30
C ASN A 122 13.09 -7.42 19.99
N GLY A 123 13.45 -7.24 18.71
CA GLY A 123 14.83 -7.25 18.25
C GLY A 123 15.52 -5.93 18.59
N SER A 124 16.53 -5.98 19.47
CA SER A 124 17.42 -4.86 19.73
C SER A 124 18.49 -4.79 18.66
N ILE A 125 18.30 -4.01 17.60
CA ILE A 125 19.46 -3.52 16.85
C ILE A 125 19.77 -2.14 17.40
N GLY A 126 20.84 -2.07 18.20
CA GLY A 126 21.20 -0.87 18.93
C GLY A 126 21.72 0.22 18.02
N TYR A 127 20.87 1.19 17.70
CA TYR A 127 21.36 2.51 17.37
C TYR A 127 21.36 3.33 18.67
N GLU A 128 22.53 3.84 19.04
CA GLU A 128 22.73 4.60 20.28
C GLU A 128 21.83 5.85 20.38
N ILE A 129 21.33 6.36 19.25
CA ILE A 129 20.44 7.54 19.20
C ILE A 129 19.10 7.32 19.93
N TYR A 130 18.65 6.07 20.10
CA TYR A 130 17.39 5.74 20.80
C TYR A 130 17.60 5.33 22.27
N ASN A 131 18.82 5.44 22.79
CA ASN A 131 19.12 5.15 24.21
C ASN A 131 18.60 6.24 25.17
N GLU A 132 18.24 7.41 24.67
CA GLU A 132 17.61 8.48 25.42
C GLU A 132 16.14 8.58 25.04
N GLU A 133 15.25 8.59 26.01
CA GLU A 133 13.81 8.80 25.79
C GLU A 133 13.58 10.26 25.41
N LYS A 134 12.94 10.49 24.25
CA LYS A 134 12.65 11.81 23.68
C LYS A 134 11.21 11.85 23.18
N ASP A 135 10.61 13.03 23.24
CA ASP A 135 9.29 13.27 22.63
C ASP A 135 9.34 13.28 21.09
N SER A 136 10.52 13.55 20.53
CA SER A 136 10.76 13.55 19.08
C SER A 136 12.21 13.21 18.75
N TYR A 137 12.39 12.33 17.79
CA TYR A 137 13.66 12.01 17.14
C TYR A 137 13.79 12.63 15.75
N CYS A 138 12.82 13.41 15.34
CA CYS A 138 12.82 14.02 14.02
C CYS A 138 14.08 14.82 13.76
N LYS A 139 14.53 14.75 12.51
CA LYS A 139 15.55 15.66 11.99
C LYS A 139 15.04 17.11 12.12
N THR A 140 15.86 17.99 12.64
CA THR A 140 15.49 19.40 12.73
C THR A 140 15.35 19.99 11.31
N PRO A 141 14.25 20.70 11.00
CA PRO A 141 14.11 21.35 9.71
C PRO A 141 15.25 22.32 9.43
N ASN A 142 15.69 22.39 8.18
CA ASN A 142 16.67 23.36 7.75
C ASN A 142 16.02 24.75 7.59
N ASN A 143 16.82 25.81 7.78
CA ASN A 143 16.41 27.20 7.54
C ASN A 143 17.33 27.88 6.52
N ASP A 144 18.00 27.12 5.67
CA ASP A 144 18.91 27.64 4.66
C ASP A 144 18.23 27.78 3.28
N SER A 145 18.97 28.31 2.32
CA SER A 145 18.45 28.57 0.98
C SER A 145 18.18 27.32 0.13
N SER A 146 18.57 26.14 0.59
CA SER A 146 18.26 24.87 -0.08
C SER A 146 16.79 24.46 0.12
N VAL A 147 16.15 24.93 1.21
CA VAL A 147 14.72 24.69 1.45
C VAL A 147 13.90 25.58 0.53
N TYR A 148 13.16 24.99 -0.39
CA TYR A 148 12.26 25.73 -1.25
C TYR A 148 10.79 25.59 -0.85
N TRP A 149 10.47 24.62 0.00
CA TRP A 149 9.13 24.47 0.57
C TRP A 149 9.19 23.79 1.93
N ILE A 150 8.42 24.31 2.87
CA ILE A 150 8.19 23.72 4.18
C ILE A 150 6.78 24.06 4.65
N ASP A 151 6.10 23.09 5.25
CA ASP A 151 4.91 23.33 6.06
C ASP A 151 5.13 22.67 7.43
N ASN A 152 5.14 23.51 8.46
CA ASN A 152 5.26 23.13 9.87
C ASN A 152 3.91 23.22 10.60
N PHE A 153 2.83 23.41 9.85
CA PHE A 153 1.44 23.43 10.34
C PHE A 153 1.19 24.39 11.52
N ASP A 154 1.99 25.45 11.65
CA ASP A 154 1.87 26.45 12.72
C ASP A 154 0.62 27.33 12.62
N THR A 155 -0.12 27.22 11.53
CA THR A 155 -1.40 27.91 11.30
C THR A 155 -2.57 27.02 11.69
N ASN A 156 -3.74 27.61 11.94
CA ASN A 156 -4.97 26.83 12.16
C ASN A 156 -5.67 26.37 10.86
N LEU A 157 -4.99 26.54 9.71
CA LEU A 157 -5.54 26.32 8.39
C LEU A 157 -4.71 25.29 7.64
N ILE A 158 -5.35 24.23 7.14
CA ILE A 158 -4.79 23.41 6.07
C ILE A 158 -4.82 24.26 4.80
N ASN A 159 -3.65 24.67 4.31
CA ASN A 159 -3.52 25.67 3.26
C ASN A 159 -4.23 25.25 1.96
N PRO A 160 -5.34 25.87 1.57
CA PRO A 160 -6.11 25.47 0.38
C PRO A 160 -5.42 25.79 -0.94
N ASP A 161 -4.37 26.62 -0.94
CA ASP A 161 -3.58 26.90 -2.14
C ASP A 161 -2.60 25.76 -2.46
N ILE A 162 -2.27 24.92 -1.49
CA ILE A 162 -1.34 23.80 -1.61
C ILE A 162 -2.10 22.47 -1.61
N TYR A 163 -2.98 22.28 -0.62
CA TYR A 163 -3.63 21.01 -0.37
C TYR A 163 -5.03 20.92 -0.96
N SER A 164 -5.36 19.73 -1.43
CA SER A 164 -6.71 19.30 -1.80
C SER A 164 -7.04 17.99 -1.09
N PHE A 165 -8.33 17.70 -0.96
CA PHE A 165 -8.80 16.43 -0.44
C PHE A 165 -9.33 15.57 -1.60
N GLN A 166 -8.89 14.33 -1.68
CA GLN A 166 -9.54 13.33 -2.50
C GLN A 166 -10.68 12.70 -1.70
N GLN A 167 -11.83 12.53 -2.35
CA GLN A 167 -13.04 12.05 -1.67
C GLN A 167 -13.56 10.76 -2.27
N GLY A 168 -14.34 10.03 -1.48
CA GLY A 168 -15.08 8.88 -1.94
C GLY A 168 -14.60 7.56 -1.39
N PHE A 169 -15.28 6.50 -1.83
CA PHE A 169 -14.98 5.11 -1.50
C PHE A 169 -14.16 4.41 -2.60
N GLY A 170 -13.58 5.17 -3.49
CA GLY A 170 -12.81 4.67 -4.63
C GLY A 170 -12.67 5.72 -5.72
N PHE A 171 -12.26 5.29 -6.90
CA PHE A 171 -12.03 6.17 -8.05
C PHE A 171 -12.53 5.55 -9.35
N PHE A 172 -12.64 6.34 -10.41
CA PHE A 172 -12.91 5.84 -11.75
C PHE A 172 -11.60 5.64 -12.51
N ASP A 173 -11.43 4.47 -13.10
CA ASP A 173 -10.31 4.20 -13.99
C ASP A 173 -10.46 4.95 -15.33
N ASN A 174 -9.42 4.89 -16.19
CA ASN A 174 -9.43 5.54 -17.52
C ASN A 174 -10.52 5.01 -18.47
N ASN A 175 -11.16 3.90 -18.16
CA ASN A 175 -12.28 3.33 -18.92
C ASN A 175 -13.65 3.74 -18.33
N GLY A 176 -13.66 4.52 -17.25
CA GLY A 176 -14.86 4.92 -16.55
C GLY A 176 -15.46 3.82 -15.67
N THR A 177 -14.67 2.79 -15.31
CA THR A 177 -15.06 1.75 -14.35
C THR A 177 -14.78 2.26 -12.94
N PHE A 178 -15.77 2.17 -12.04
CA PHE A 178 -15.55 2.52 -10.65
C PHE A 178 -14.77 1.42 -9.94
N ILE A 179 -13.63 1.79 -9.38
CA ILE A 179 -12.73 0.92 -8.58
C ILE A 179 -13.00 1.21 -7.11
N GLN A 180 -13.73 0.31 -6.48
CA GLN A 180 -14.14 0.40 -5.08
C GLN A 180 -12.95 0.11 -4.15
N GLY A 181 -13.00 0.65 -2.91
CA GLY A 181 -11.96 0.43 -1.91
C GLY A 181 -10.58 0.88 -2.38
N TRP A 182 -10.53 1.91 -3.25
CA TRP A 182 -9.31 2.50 -3.82
C TRP A 182 -8.38 1.51 -4.54
N GLY A 183 -8.92 0.32 -4.89
CA GLY A 183 -8.18 -0.76 -5.54
C GLY A 183 -7.46 -1.72 -4.57
N ASN A 184 -7.51 -1.46 -3.27
CA ASN A 184 -6.81 -2.18 -2.20
C ASN A 184 -7.76 -2.79 -1.18
N ASN A 185 -9.05 -2.92 -1.50
CA ASN A 185 -10.10 -3.38 -0.56
C ASN A 185 -10.18 -2.56 0.74
N GLU A 186 -9.92 -1.25 0.65
CA GLU A 186 -10.02 -0.32 1.77
C GLU A 186 -11.49 -0.11 2.17
N GLU A 187 -11.76 0.14 3.47
CA GLU A 187 -13.10 0.17 4.06
C GLU A 187 -13.65 1.59 4.28
N GLN A 188 -12.81 2.62 4.25
CA GLN A 188 -13.21 3.99 4.56
C GLN A 188 -13.75 4.77 3.36
N TYR A 189 -14.62 5.72 3.67
CA TYR A 189 -14.91 6.84 2.80
C TYR A 189 -13.96 8.01 3.12
N TYR A 190 -13.22 8.53 2.16
CA TYR A 190 -12.44 9.75 2.33
C TYR A 190 -13.32 10.98 2.18
N THR A 191 -13.29 11.86 3.19
CA THR A 191 -14.06 13.10 3.20
C THR A 191 -13.37 14.21 2.42
N SER A 192 -14.15 15.16 1.90
CA SER A 192 -13.68 16.23 1.03
C SER A 192 -13.62 17.59 1.75
N ASP A 193 -12.86 18.52 1.19
CA ASP A 193 -12.83 19.93 1.58
C ASP A 193 -14.05 20.74 1.08
N SER A 194 -14.90 20.17 0.26
CA SER A 194 -16.09 20.87 -0.20
C SER A 194 -17.14 20.96 0.91
N PRO A 195 -17.70 22.14 1.20
CA PRO A 195 -18.76 22.32 2.20
C PRO A 195 -20.01 21.46 1.93
N ASN A 196 -20.18 21.07 0.67
CA ASN A 196 -21.29 20.21 0.27
C ASN A 196 -20.92 18.72 0.23
N ALA A 197 -19.63 18.40 0.31
CA ALA A 197 -19.13 17.03 0.21
C ALA A 197 -18.74 16.42 1.55
N ALA A 198 -18.36 17.24 2.53
CA ALA A 198 -18.01 16.78 3.86
C ALA A 198 -19.08 17.20 4.88
N LYS A 199 -19.55 16.26 5.67
CA LYS A 199 -20.64 16.48 6.64
C LYS A 199 -20.31 17.57 7.66
N ASN A 200 -19.08 17.62 8.14
CA ASN A 200 -18.60 18.55 9.18
C ASN A 200 -17.45 19.43 8.67
N TYR A 201 -17.48 19.80 7.39
CA TYR A 201 -16.49 20.71 6.84
C TYR A 201 -16.57 22.06 7.51
N ASN A 202 -15.43 22.57 7.97
CA ASN A 202 -15.28 23.91 8.51
C ASN A 202 -14.54 24.81 7.50
N PRO A 203 -15.24 25.75 6.82
CA PRO A 203 -14.61 26.63 5.84
C PRO A 203 -13.63 27.63 6.43
N GLU A 204 -13.72 27.93 7.73
CA GLU A 204 -12.83 28.88 8.40
C GLU A 204 -11.44 28.26 8.66
N THR A 205 -11.39 26.95 8.88
CA THR A 205 -10.15 26.20 9.11
C THR A 205 -9.76 25.32 7.93
N ASN A 206 -10.58 25.28 6.86
CA ASN A 206 -10.43 24.40 5.70
C ASN A 206 -10.17 22.95 6.12
N SER A 207 -10.97 22.45 7.06
CA SER A 207 -10.79 21.14 7.68
C SER A 207 -12.10 20.36 7.75
N THR A 208 -11.99 19.06 7.94
CA THR A 208 -13.09 18.15 8.24
C THR A 208 -12.87 17.52 9.61
N GLU A 209 -13.82 16.73 10.11
CA GLU A 209 -13.61 15.94 11.33
C GLU A 209 -12.52 14.85 11.18
N ASN A 210 -12.15 14.49 9.93
CA ASN A 210 -11.11 13.51 9.63
C ASN A 210 -9.73 14.15 9.37
N ALA A 211 -9.64 15.47 9.11
CA ALA A 211 -8.38 16.16 8.92
C ALA A 211 -8.46 17.59 9.43
N PHE A 212 -7.53 17.99 10.30
CA PHE A 212 -7.50 19.29 10.93
C PHE A 212 -6.10 19.63 11.45
N ILE A 213 -5.87 20.90 11.77
CA ILE A 213 -4.66 21.34 12.47
C ILE A 213 -4.92 21.32 13.97
N LYS A 214 -4.03 20.72 14.72
CA LYS A 214 -4.07 20.71 16.17
C LYS A 214 -2.67 20.76 16.79
N ASP A 215 -2.47 21.69 17.70
CA ASP A 215 -1.22 21.86 18.43
C ASP A 215 0.02 21.97 17.49
N GLY A 216 -0.13 22.73 16.37
CA GLY A 216 0.90 22.89 15.36
C GLY A 216 1.20 21.63 14.56
N LYS A 217 0.21 20.76 14.33
CA LYS A 217 0.36 19.53 13.58
C LYS A 217 -0.82 19.30 12.66
N LEU A 218 -0.56 18.73 11.48
CA LEU A 218 -1.62 18.15 10.67
C LEU A 218 -2.01 16.81 11.29
N VAL A 219 -3.30 16.65 11.54
CA VAL A 219 -3.89 15.41 12.08
C VAL A 219 -4.80 14.80 11.02
N ILE A 220 -4.59 13.52 10.72
CA ILE A 220 -5.56 12.69 10.02
C ILE A 220 -6.14 11.70 11.02
N GLN A 221 -7.46 11.77 11.21
CA GLN A 221 -8.19 11.03 12.23
C GLN A 221 -9.25 10.13 11.59
N PRO A 222 -9.01 8.83 11.45
CA PRO A 222 -10.05 7.89 11.11
C PRO A 222 -11.14 7.84 12.17
N ILE A 223 -12.40 7.79 11.73
CA ILE A 223 -13.58 7.71 12.60
C ILE A 223 -14.40 6.49 12.24
N TYR A 224 -14.80 5.72 13.25
CA TYR A 224 -15.78 4.66 13.16
C TYR A 224 -17.04 5.03 13.92
N ASN A 225 -18.15 5.22 13.22
CA ASN A 225 -19.40 5.67 13.80
C ASN A 225 -20.62 5.01 13.13
N THR A 226 -21.12 3.94 13.73
CA THR A 226 -22.33 3.24 13.28
C THR A 226 -23.63 3.92 13.74
N THR A 227 -23.56 4.80 14.74
CA THR A 227 -24.75 5.50 15.27
C THR A 227 -25.15 6.68 14.39
N ASN A 228 -24.16 7.33 13.80
CA ASN A 228 -24.35 8.45 12.88
C ASN A 228 -23.36 8.29 11.71
N PRO A 229 -23.56 7.28 10.86
CA PRO A 229 -22.65 7.01 9.76
C PRO A 229 -22.65 8.16 8.75
N PHE A 230 -21.57 8.26 7.98
CA PHE A 230 -21.45 9.25 6.92
C PHE A 230 -22.30 8.84 5.72
N GLU A 231 -23.14 9.74 5.25
CA GLU A 231 -23.93 9.57 4.03
C GLU A 231 -23.22 10.27 2.86
N ASP A 232 -22.99 9.55 1.74
CA ASP A 232 -22.36 10.11 0.55
C ASP A 232 -23.27 11.19 -0.11
N PRO A 233 -22.92 12.48 -0.02
CA PRO A 233 -23.78 13.56 -0.52
C PRO A 233 -23.77 13.68 -2.04
N TYR A 234 -22.86 13.00 -2.74
CA TYR A 234 -22.65 13.15 -4.19
C TYR A 234 -22.95 11.91 -4.99
N CYS A 235 -23.34 10.82 -4.36
CA CYS A 235 -23.53 9.55 -5.06
C CYS A 235 -22.31 9.18 -5.92
N ILE A 236 -21.12 9.39 -5.39
CA ILE A 236 -19.84 9.18 -6.11
C ILE A 236 -19.77 7.76 -6.66
N ASN A 237 -20.28 6.79 -5.90
CA ASN A 237 -20.36 5.39 -6.30
C ASN A 237 -21.55 5.08 -7.20
N ARG A 238 -22.29 6.09 -7.68
CA ARG A 238 -23.60 5.93 -8.35
C ARG A 238 -24.67 5.26 -7.48
N ASP A 239 -24.39 5.02 -6.23
CA ASP A 239 -25.35 4.59 -5.21
C ASP A 239 -25.57 5.74 -4.23
N CYS A 240 -26.65 6.48 -4.46
CA CYS A 240 -27.04 7.64 -3.67
C CYS A 240 -27.48 7.29 -2.23
N ASN A 241 -27.42 6.03 -1.85
CA ASN A 241 -27.69 5.56 -0.51
C ASN A 241 -26.44 4.96 0.16
N TYR A 242 -25.25 5.18 -0.41
CA TYR A 242 -24.03 4.70 0.18
C TYR A 242 -23.80 5.35 1.56
N VAL A 243 -23.61 4.53 2.55
CA VAL A 243 -23.39 4.91 3.94
C VAL A 243 -22.09 4.28 4.42
N ALA A 244 -21.20 5.09 4.95
CA ALA A 244 -19.90 4.64 5.45
C ALA A 244 -19.86 4.72 6.98
N ASP A 245 -19.63 3.59 7.62
CA ASP A 245 -19.34 3.54 9.06
C ASP A 245 -17.92 4.02 9.37
N HIS A 246 -17.00 3.88 8.40
CA HIS A 246 -15.62 4.32 8.51
C HIS A 246 -15.38 5.53 7.61
N THR A 247 -14.83 6.59 8.19
CA THR A 247 -14.37 7.77 7.45
C THR A 247 -12.90 8.06 7.76
N SER A 248 -12.22 8.69 6.81
CA SER A 248 -10.83 9.13 6.94
C SER A 248 -10.56 10.32 6.01
N ALA A 249 -9.30 10.73 5.90
CA ALA A 249 -8.91 11.76 4.94
C ALA A 249 -7.75 11.29 4.06
N ARG A 250 -7.75 11.77 2.81
CA ARG A 250 -6.67 11.64 1.85
C ARG A 250 -6.39 13.03 1.27
N ILE A 251 -5.22 13.56 1.62
CA ILE A 251 -4.79 14.92 1.31
C ILE A 251 -3.70 14.85 0.25
N ILE A 252 -3.79 15.69 -0.76
CA ILE A 252 -2.85 15.73 -1.88
C ILE A 252 -2.32 17.14 -2.12
N THR A 253 -1.12 17.25 -2.68
CA THR A 253 -0.49 18.52 -3.07
C THR A 253 -0.55 18.79 -4.57
N SER A 254 -1.36 18.03 -5.32
CA SER A 254 -1.46 18.22 -6.77
C SER A 254 -1.96 19.61 -7.15
N SER A 255 -1.36 20.18 -8.20
CA SER A 255 -1.73 21.49 -8.77
C SER A 255 -3.03 21.48 -9.57
N SER A 256 -3.76 20.35 -9.64
CA SER A 256 -5.03 20.28 -10.34
C SER A 256 -6.02 21.33 -9.83
N SER A 257 -6.77 21.96 -10.72
CA SER A 257 -7.89 22.87 -10.40
C SER A 257 -7.51 24.26 -9.88
N ASN A 258 -6.55 24.94 -10.45
CA ASN A 258 -6.14 26.33 -10.15
C ASN A 258 -5.43 26.53 -8.80
N LYS A 259 -4.89 25.49 -8.19
CA LYS A 259 -4.04 25.58 -7.01
C LYS A 259 -2.57 25.68 -7.40
N THR A 260 -1.76 26.31 -6.56
CA THR A 260 -0.30 26.38 -6.77
C THR A 260 0.35 25.00 -6.58
N GLY A 261 -0.21 24.20 -5.68
CA GLY A 261 0.24 22.84 -5.41
C GLY A 261 1.71 22.73 -4.98
N LEU A 262 2.17 21.51 -4.79
CA LEU A 262 3.58 21.20 -4.63
C LEU A 262 3.92 20.03 -5.57
N SER A 263 4.90 20.26 -6.42
CA SER A 263 5.50 19.27 -7.33
C SER A 263 6.95 19.07 -6.95
N VAL A 264 7.36 17.83 -6.73
CA VAL A 264 8.71 17.48 -6.27
C VAL A 264 9.46 16.76 -7.40
N GLY A 265 10.54 17.36 -7.88
CA GLY A 265 11.43 16.80 -8.93
C GLY A 265 12.56 15.95 -8.37
N ILE A 266 13.50 15.57 -9.24
CA ILE A 266 14.79 14.99 -8.84
C ILE A 266 15.70 16.04 -8.19
N ASP A 267 16.82 15.60 -7.64
CA ASP A 267 17.79 16.40 -6.89
C ASP A 267 17.15 17.10 -5.67
N THR A 268 16.32 16.31 -4.97
CA THR A 268 15.58 16.77 -3.78
C THR A 268 15.64 15.80 -2.63
N GLU A 269 15.53 16.34 -1.42
CA GLU A 269 15.20 15.61 -0.22
C GLU A 269 13.82 16.08 0.28
N THR A 270 12.91 15.12 0.49
CA THR A 270 11.64 15.36 1.20
C THR A 270 11.73 14.72 2.58
N THR A 271 11.63 15.53 3.62
CA THR A 271 11.62 15.05 5.01
C THR A 271 10.23 15.23 5.60
N ALA A 272 9.66 14.19 6.17
CA ALA A 272 8.41 14.25 6.93
C ALA A 272 8.65 13.78 8.37
N CYS A 273 8.21 14.59 9.34
CA CYS A 273 8.19 14.24 10.75
C CYS A 273 6.77 13.85 11.15
N PHE A 274 6.59 12.67 11.71
CA PHE A 274 5.27 12.10 11.95
C PHE A 274 5.22 11.17 13.15
N LYS A 275 4.00 10.84 13.58
CA LYS A 275 3.67 9.81 14.57
C LYS A 275 2.45 9.04 14.08
N VAL A 276 2.55 7.70 14.02
CA VAL A 276 1.50 6.85 13.43
C VAL A 276 0.41 6.46 14.44
N PRO A 277 -0.83 6.19 14.01
CA PRO A 277 -1.85 5.62 14.86
C PRO A 277 -1.53 4.15 15.20
N ALA A 278 -2.02 3.68 16.34
CA ALA A 278 -1.89 2.29 16.78
C ALA A 278 -3.24 1.58 16.87
N GLY A 279 -3.32 0.42 16.29
CA GLY A 279 -4.51 -0.43 16.28
C GLY A 279 -4.66 -1.18 14.96
N THR A 280 -5.27 -2.36 15.04
CA THR A 280 -5.48 -3.20 13.86
C THR A 280 -6.43 -2.51 12.89
N GLY A 281 -6.01 -2.41 11.64
CA GLY A 281 -6.79 -1.81 10.56
C GLY A 281 -6.35 -0.40 10.15
N PHE A 282 -5.46 0.26 10.89
CA PHE A 282 -4.85 1.50 10.41
C PHE A 282 -3.73 1.24 9.40
N TRP A 283 -3.80 1.96 8.29
CA TRP A 283 -2.78 2.00 7.25
C TRP A 283 -2.45 3.46 6.90
N PRO A 284 -1.64 4.13 7.73
CA PRO A 284 -1.14 5.47 7.42
C PRO A 284 -0.08 5.40 6.33
N ALA A 285 -0.08 6.40 5.44
CA ALA A 285 0.89 6.52 4.37
C ALA A 285 1.25 7.98 4.06
N ILE A 286 2.53 8.20 3.69
CA ILE A 286 3.06 9.39 3.04
C ILE A 286 3.75 8.90 1.77
N TRP A 287 3.25 9.32 0.61
CA TRP A 287 3.64 8.74 -0.66
C TRP A 287 3.47 9.69 -1.85
N PHE A 288 3.88 9.27 -3.03
CA PHE A 288 3.89 10.08 -4.23
C PHE A 288 3.26 9.37 -5.42
N LEU A 289 2.50 10.15 -6.22
CA LEU A 289 2.12 9.78 -7.59
C LEU A 289 2.65 10.82 -8.59
N PRO A 290 2.89 10.43 -9.86
CA PRO A 290 3.43 11.33 -10.87
C PRO A 290 2.49 12.48 -11.17
N ASP A 291 3.04 13.66 -11.40
CA ASP A 291 2.28 14.80 -11.91
C ASP A 291 1.55 14.44 -13.21
N GLY A 292 0.31 14.87 -13.34
CA GLY A 292 -0.56 14.50 -14.47
C GLY A 292 -1.34 13.20 -14.28
N PHE A 293 -1.18 12.49 -13.14
CA PHE A 293 -1.96 11.29 -12.86
C PHE A 293 -3.46 11.61 -12.70
N ILE A 294 -3.79 12.69 -11.97
CA ILE A 294 -5.18 13.11 -11.74
C ILE A 294 -5.84 13.55 -13.04
N GLU A 295 -5.11 14.18 -13.94
CA GLU A 295 -5.56 14.63 -15.25
C GLU A 295 -5.68 13.49 -16.28
N GLY A 296 -5.29 12.25 -15.91
CA GLY A 296 -5.32 11.09 -16.78
C GLY A 296 -4.19 11.06 -17.83
N ASN A 297 -3.16 11.89 -17.68
CA ASN A 297 -1.98 11.93 -18.58
C ASN A 297 -0.93 10.89 -18.19
N LYS A 298 -1.00 10.37 -17.00
CA LYS A 298 -0.15 9.32 -16.43
C LYS A 298 -1.02 8.14 -15.97
N SER A 299 -0.43 6.96 -15.86
CA SER A 299 -1.13 5.73 -15.50
C SER A 299 -0.35 4.89 -14.51
N TRP A 300 -1.05 4.24 -13.61
CA TRP A 300 -0.50 3.28 -12.67
C TRP A 300 -0.60 1.85 -13.26
N PRO A 301 0.41 0.99 -13.03
CA PRO A 301 1.69 1.23 -12.33
C PRO A 301 2.79 1.82 -13.23
N ARG A 302 2.53 2.04 -14.52
CA ARG A 302 3.54 2.39 -15.52
C ARG A 302 4.38 3.62 -15.16
N ASP A 303 3.73 4.69 -14.73
CA ASP A 303 4.42 5.97 -14.52
C ASP A 303 4.94 6.12 -13.08
N GLY A 304 4.85 5.04 -12.28
CA GLY A 304 5.48 4.89 -10.97
C GLY A 304 4.61 5.35 -9.80
N GLU A 305 4.95 4.83 -8.62
CA GLU A 305 4.50 5.22 -7.29
C GLU A 305 5.68 5.11 -6.33
N MET A 306 5.80 6.02 -5.40
CA MET A 306 6.88 6.00 -4.42
C MET A 306 6.30 6.24 -3.03
N ASP A 307 6.46 5.26 -2.14
CA ASP A 307 5.96 5.29 -0.77
C ASP A 307 7.12 5.64 0.17
N ILE A 308 7.08 6.87 0.70
CA ILE A 308 8.08 7.32 1.68
C ILE A 308 7.89 6.53 2.97
N MET A 309 6.62 6.43 3.43
CA MET A 309 6.25 5.81 4.68
C MET A 309 4.93 5.08 4.53
N GLU A 310 4.93 3.82 4.88
CA GLU A 310 3.74 3.03 5.13
C GLU A 310 3.87 2.28 6.45
N ALA A 311 2.78 2.19 7.21
CA ALA A 311 2.75 1.43 8.45
C ALA A 311 1.46 0.62 8.60
N ARG A 312 1.56 -0.47 9.35
CA ARG A 312 0.43 -1.23 9.87
C ARG A 312 0.22 -0.84 11.32
N GLY A 313 -0.89 -0.18 11.64
CA GLY A 313 -1.16 0.27 13.02
C GLY A 313 -1.18 -0.85 14.06
N ARG A 314 -1.37 -2.10 13.63
CA ARG A 314 -1.25 -3.30 14.49
C ARG A 314 0.18 -3.52 15.01
N ILE A 315 1.18 -3.08 14.25
CA ILE A 315 2.60 -3.19 14.57
C ILE A 315 3.30 -1.83 14.35
N PRO A 316 2.93 -0.81 15.14
CA PRO A 316 3.37 0.57 14.92
C PRO A 316 4.88 0.78 15.16
N GLN A 317 5.61 -0.29 15.49
CA GLN A 317 7.07 -0.30 15.60
C GLN A 317 7.75 -0.51 14.24
N ILE A 318 7.00 -0.84 13.19
CA ILE A 318 7.54 -1.16 11.88
C ILE A 318 6.90 -0.25 10.83
N ILE A 319 7.74 0.46 10.12
CA ILE A 319 7.36 1.22 8.91
C ILE A 319 8.20 0.75 7.73
N GLY A 320 7.68 0.93 6.53
CA GLY A 320 8.35 0.59 5.29
C GLY A 320 8.38 1.75 4.31
N SER A 321 9.24 1.60 3.31
CA SER A 321 9.26 2.40 2.09
C SER A 321 9.24 1.47 0.89
N ALA A 322 8.61 1.91 -0.21
CA ALA A 322 8.49 1.11 -1.41
C ALA A 322 8.52 1.97 -2.67
N VAL A 323 8.80 1.33 -3.81
CA VAL A 323 8.50 1.88 -5.13
C VAL A 323 7.74 0.84 -5.95
N HIS A 324 6.76 1.32 -6.72
CA HIS A 324 5.92 0.51 -7.58
C HIS A 324 5.95 1.04 -9.01
N TRP A 325 6.11 0.15 -9.99
CA TRP A 325 6.10 0.50 -11.41
C TRP A 325 5.75 -0.73 -12.27
N GLY A 326 5.79 -0.62 -13.56
CA GLY A 326 5.71 -1.76 -14.48
C GLY A 326 4.91 -1.47 -15.74
N PRO A 327 5.02 -2.34 -16.75
CA PRO A 327 4.23 -2.22 -17.96
C PRO A 327 2.74 -2.46 -17.67
N PRO A 328 1.83 -2.08 -18.60
CA PRO A 328 0.41 -2.32 -18.41
C PRO A 328 0.11 -3.79 -18.06
N ARG A 329 -0.59 -4.00 -16.94
CA ARG A 329 -1.00 -5.31 -16.39
C ARG A 329 0.09 -6.12 -15.67
N GLU A 330 1.28 -5.54 -15.48
CA GLU A 330 2.33 -6.12 -14.66
C GLU A 330 2.73 -5.11 -13.60
N LEU A 331 2.80 -5.55 -12.35
CA LEU A 331 3.22 -4.72 -11.22
C LEU A 331 4.58 -5.22 -10.75
N TYR A 332 5.56 -4.32 -10.75
CA TYR A 332 6.85 -4.53 -10.10
C TYR A 332 6.91 -3.70 -8.83
N SER A 333 7.47 -4.26 -7.78
CA SER A 333 7.60 -3.59 -6.49
C SER A 333 8.95 -3.90 -5.88
N VAL A 334 9.54 -2.88 -5.27
CA VAL A 334 10.71 -3.04 -4.41
C VAL A 334 10.44 -2.29 -3.12
N ASP A 335 10.50 -3.00 -2.01
CA ASP A 335 10.24 -2.47 -0.67
C ASP A 335 11.37 -2.80 0.30
N ALA A 336 11.45 -2.04 1.38
CA ALA A 336 12.22 -2.35 2.57
C ALA A 336 11.52 -1.79 3.81
N GLN A 337 11.77 -2.41 4.95
CA GLN A 337 11.26 -1.98 6.24
C GLN A 337 12.39 -1.40 7.09
N VAL A 338 12.05 -0.53 8.02
CA VAL A 338 13.00 -0.03 9.02
C VAL A 338 13.61 -1.23 9.76
N PRO A 339 14.92 -1.37 9.78
CA PRO A 339 15.59 -2.55 10.33
C PRO A 339 15.58 -2.60 11.86
N LEU A 340 14.91 -1.67 12.51
CA LEU A 340 14.84 -1.51 13.96
C LEU A 340 13.40 -1.51 14.40
N ALA A 341 13.13 -2.08 15.58
CA ALA A 341 11.91 -1.82 16.30
C ALA A 341 12.04 -0.49 17.06
N VAL A 342 11.48 0.58 16.50
CA VAL A 342 11.30 1.87 17.18
C VAL A 342 9.81 2.14 17.32
N ASN A 343 9.43 2.92 18.35
CA ASN A 343 8.02 3.13 18.62
C ASN A 343 7.49 4.37 17.88
N PHE A 344 7.05 4.20 16.67
CA PHE A 344 6.46 5.27 15.85
C PHE A 344 5.09 5.76 16.34
N GLN A 345 4.48 5.07 17.30
CA GLN A 345 3.21 5.45 17.91
C GLN A 345 3.38 6.46 19.04
N ASP A 346 4.37 6.30 19.89
CA ASP A 346 4.51 7.11 21.11
C ASP A 346 5.39 8.34 20.88
N THR A 347 6.26 8.29 19.89
CA THR A 347 7.31 9.27 19.65
C THR A 347 7.28 9.73 18.20
N PHE A 348 7.62 11.00 17.95
CA PHE A 348 7.79 11.51 16.60
C PHE A 348 9.11 11.05 16.01
N HIS A 349 9.03 10.59 14.77
CA HIS A 349 10.16 10.17 13.94
C HIS A 349 10.08 10.82 12.56
N SER A 350 11.20 10.94 11.87
CA SER A 350 11.23 11.45 10.51
C SER A 350 11.78 10.45 9.52
N LEU A 351 11.21 10.44 8.32
CA LEU A 351 11.83 9.85 7.15
C LEU A 351 12.28 10.95 6.19
N THR A 352 13.52 10.85 5.73
CA THR A 352 14.07 11.67 4.66
C THR A 352 14.17 10.84 3.39
N PHE A 353 13.35 11.18 2.41
CA PHE A 353 13.31 10.58 1.09
C PHE A 353 14.15 11.41 0.13
N LYS A 354 15.33 10.92 -0.20
CA LYS A 354 16.27 11.58 -1.10
C LYS A 354 16.13 10.98 -2.49
N ARG A 355 15.97 11.84 -3.48
CA ARG A 355 15.81 11.46 -4.88
C ARG A 355 16.77 12.23 -5.76
N VAL A 356 17.66 11.51 -6.41
CA VAL A 356 18.57 12.02 -7.43
C VAL A 356 18.29 11.33 -8.76
N GLU A 357 18.93 11.77 -9.83
CA GLU A 357 18.79 11.10 -11.11
C GLU A 357 19.11 9.60 -11.01
N ASN A 358 18.13 8.77 -11.35
CA ASN A 358 18.23 7.30 -11.35
C ASN A 358 18.48 6.63 -9.99
N ALA A 359 18.26 7.33 -8.86
CA ALA A 359 18.39 6.71 -7.54
C ALA A 359 17.45 7.31 -6.50
N ILE A 360 17.06 6.45 -5.54
CA ILE A 360 16.23 6.77 -4.39
C ILE A 360 16.89 6.19 -3.14
N GLU A 361 16.97 6.99 -2.07
CA GLU A 361 17.49 6.61 -0.76
C GLU A 361 16.52 7.09 0.33
N VAL A 362 16.27 6.29 1.38
CA VAL A 362 15.42 6.69 2.51
C VAL A 362 16.17 6.51 3.83
N TYR A 363 16.15 7.57 4.61
CA TYR A 363 16.87 7.66 5.89
C TYR A 363 15.89 7.83 7.05
N LEU A 364 16.15 7.16 8.16
CA LEU A 364 15.41 7.30 9.40
C LEU A 364 16.07 8.35 10.30
N ASP A 365 15.30 9.34 10.75
CA ASP A 365 15.71 10.37 11.70
C ASP A 365 17.02 11.07 11.29
N THR A 366 18.02 11.04 12.14
CA THR A 366 19.34 11.64 11.88
C THR A 366 20.39 10.63 11.39
N MET A 367 19.97 9.44 10.97
CA MET A 367 20.89 8.42 10.46
C MET A 367 21.57 8.87 9.18
N THR A 368 22.81 8.43 9.00
CA THR A 368 23.64 8.74 7.82
C THR A 368 23.61 7.64 6.77
N GLU A 369 23.19 6.44 7.15
CA GLU A 369 23.05 5.30 6.24
C GLU A 369 21.57 5.10 5.91
N PRO A 370 21.19 4.94 4.63
CA PRO A 370 19.82 4.68 4.25
C PRO A 370 19.41 3.25 4.67
N PHE A 371 18.18 3.08 5.12
CA PHE A 371 17.60 1.74 5.30
C PHE A 371 16.99 1.21 4.01
N TYR A 372 16.71 2.08 3.06
CA TYR A 372 16.21 1.73 1.75
C TYR A 372 17.03 2.45 0.68
N GLU A 373 17.50 1.70 -0.28
CA GLU A 373 18.23 2.21 -1.43
C GLU A 373 17.84 1.43 -2.68
N ILE A 374 17.53 2.15 -3.76
CA ILE A 374 17.28 1.56 -5.07
C ILE A 374 17.76 2.51 -6.16
N ASN A 375 18.31 1.96 -7.24
CA ASN A 375 18.72 2.74 -8.42
C ASN A 375 18.38 1.99 -9.71
N SER A 376 18.37 2.69 -10.84
CA SER A 376 17.99 2.18 -12.15
C SER A 376 18.85 1.02 -12.66
N SER A 377 20.04 0.82 -12.11
CA SER A 377 20.95 -0.29 -12.45
C SER A 377 20.89 -1.45 -11.43
N SER A 378 20.03 -1.34 -10.42
CA SER A 378 19.83 -2.41 -9.45
C SER A 378 19.31 -3.68 -10.14
N ASN A 379 19.82 -4.85 -9.74
CA ASN A 379 19.31 -6.15 -10.21
C ASN A 379 17.85 -6.43 -9.78
N ARG A 380 17.28 -5.58 -8.94
CA ARG A 380 15.87 -5.61 -8.54
C ARG A 380 14.98 -4.85 -9.52
N ILE A 381 15.57 -4.03 -10.43
CA ILE A 381 14.84 -3.34 -11.48
C ILE A 381 14.60 -4.34 -12.63
N MET A 382 13.36 -4.51 -12.98
CA MET A 382 12.95 -5.34 -14.12
C MET A 382 12.66 -4.44 -15.32
N ASP A 383 12.96 -4.92 -16.52
CA ASP A 383 12.67 -4.31 -17.84
C ASP A 383 13.42 -3.02 -18.22
N ASP A 384 14.47 -2.65 -17.53
CA ASP A 384 15.27 -1.43 -17.80
C ASP A 384 14.42 -0.12 -17.83
N TYR A 385 13.24 -0.11 -17.19
CA TYR A 385 12.35 1.04 -17.15
C TYR A 385 12.36 1.70 -15.77
N TRP A 386 12.71 2.99 -15.73
CA TRP A 386 12.82 3.78 -14.52
C TRP A 386 11.95 5.04 -14.60
N PRO A 387 10.72 5.04 -14.06
CA PRO A 387 9.81 6.16 -14.16
C PRO A 387 10.06 7.28 -13.14
N PHE A 388 10.98 7.09 -12.18
CA PHE A 388 11.09 7.92 -10.98
C PHE A 388 11.94 9.19 -11.16
N ASN A 389 12.36 9.54 -12.38
CA ASN A 389 13.03 10.82 -12.68
C ASN A 389 12.05 11.96 -12.98
N GLU A 390 10.77 11.67 -13.11
CA GLU A 390 9.70 12.64 -13.34
C GLU A 390 9.35 13.45 -12.08
N SER A 391 8.50 14.46 -12.22
CA SER A 391 7.93 15.18 -11.07
C SER A 391 6.73 14.46 -10.50
N PHE A 392 6.59 14.53 -9.17
CA PHE A 392 5.55 13.83 -8.41
C PHE A 392 4.88 14.78 -7.40
N TYR A 393 3.61 14.55 -7.12
CA TYR A 393 2.90 15.22 -6.03
C TYR A 393 2.76 14.30 -4.81
N LEU A 394 2.70 14.91 -3.63
CA LEU A 394 2.62 14.22 -2.35
C LEU A 394 1.19 13.86 -2.00
N ILE A 395 1.02 12.73 -1.35
CA ILE A 395 -0.23 12.22 -0.81
C ILE A 395 -0.01 11.80 0.65
N MET A 396 -0.97 12.13 1.51
CA MET A 396 -1.01 11.74 2.91
C MET A 396 -2.40 11.20 3.24
N ASN A 397 -2.48 10.03 3.80
CA ASN A 397 -3.77 9.42 4.17
C ASN A 397 -3.63 8.42 5.31
N VAL A 398 -4.77 8.03 5.87
CA VAL A 398 -4.90 6.79 6.63
C VAL A 398 -5.98 5.96 5.96
N ALA A 399 -5.61 4.87 5.33
CA ALA A 399 -6.55 3.85 4.88
C ALA A 399 -6.99 2.95 6.05
N ILE A 400 -8.13 2.30 5.90
CA ILE A 400 -8.72 1.42 6.91
C ILE A 400 -8.90 0.02 6.32
N GLY A 401 -8.43 -1.00 7.04
CA GLY A 401 -8.43 -2.37 6.53
C GLY A 401 -7.48 -2.54 5.35
N GLY A 402 -8.01 -3.04 4.25
CA GLY A 402 -7.27 -3.19 2.99
C GLY A 402 -6.31 -4.37 2.95
N ASP A 403 -5.70 -4.55 1.77
CA ASP A 403 -4.87 -5.72 1.48
C ASP A 403 -3.50 -5.66 2.18
N PHE A 404 -3.01 -4.47 2.53
CA PHE A 404 -1.68 -4.26 3.13
C PHE A 404 -1.48 -5.01 4.46
N ASP A 405 -2.53 -5.15 5.29
CA ASP A 405 -2.52 -6.00 6.49
C ASP A 405 -3.53 -7.16 6.38
N SER A 406 -3.72 -7.69 5.15
CA SER A 406 -4.56 -8.87 4.85
C SER A 406 -6.02 -8.69 5.32
N GLY A 407 -6.57 -7.50 5.18
CA GLY A 407 -7.95 -7.17 5.56
C GLY A 407 -8.22 -7.20 7.07
N ARG A 408 -7.19 -7.16 7.91
CA ARG A 408 -7.37 -7.14 9.37
C ARG A 408 -7.96 -5.81 9.82
N LEU A 409 -8.98 -5.85 10.67
CA LEU A 409 -9.70 -4.66 11.13
C LEU A 409 -10.20 -4.85 12.56
N ASP A 410 -9.93 -3.85 13.41
CA ASP A 410 -10.52 -3.68 14.72
C ASP A 410 -10.98 -2.22 14.91
N SER A 411 -12.24 -1.96 14.60
CA SER A 411 -12.81 -0.61 14.66
C SER A 411 -12.83 0.01 16.06
N SER A 412 -12.61 -0.77 17.11
CA SER A 412 -12.56 -0.27 18.50
C SER A 412 -11.32 0.59 18.78
N ALA A 413 -10.27 0.48 17.93
CA ALA A 413 -9.07 1.30 18.01
C ALA A 413 -9.28 2.72 17.42
N MET A 414 -10.38 2.95 16.70
CA MET A 414 -10.65 4.20 16.00
C MET A 414 -11.40 5.20 16.87
N CYS A 415 -11.28 6.48 16.55
CA CYS A 415 -12.11 7.51 17.14
C CYS A 415 -13.60 7.27 16.82
N GLY A 416 -14.49 7.45 17.78
CA GLY A 416 -15.94 7.30 17.57
C GLY A 416 -16.61 8.61 17.14
N ASN A 417 -15.90 9.72 17.21
CA ASN A 417 -16.35 11.07 16.83
C ASN A 417 -15.15 12.01 16.63
N GLU A 418 -15.43 13.23 16.19
CA GLU A 418 -14.43 14.28 15.98
C GLU A 418 -13.51 14.53 17.21
N GLN A 419 -14.09 14.52 18.42
CA GLN A 419 -13.34 14.76 19.66
C GLN A 419 -12.58 13.54 20.15
N CYS A 420 -12.81 12.35 19.55
CA CYS A 420 -12.18 11.08 19.93
C CYS A 420 -12.37 10.70 21.40
N THR A 421 -13.58 10.87 21.91
CA THR A 421 -13.87 10.73 23.35
C THR A 421 -13.92 9.28 23.84
N ASN A 422 -13.96 8.31 22.94
CA ASN A 422 -13.95 6.89 23.24
C ASN A 422 -12.56 6.32 23.56
N LEU A 423 -11.50 6.98 23.14
CA LEU A 423 -10.13 6.57 23.42
C LEU A 423 -9.57 7.34 24.62
N SER A 424 -8.88 6.64 25.52
CA SER A 424 -8.23 7.24 26.69
C SER A 424 -7.08 8.19 26.27
N ASN A 425 -6.39 7.86 25.16
CA ASN A 425 -5.45 8.73 24.50
C ASN A 425 -5.87 8.89 23.02
N PRO A 426 -6.46 10.03 22.64
CA PRO A 426 -6.88 10.29 21.25
C PRO A 426 -5.77 10.17 20.21
N SER A 427 -4.50 10.44 20.60
CA SER A 427 -3.34 10.34 19.71
C SER A 427 -3.14 8.92 19.16
N ASN A 428 -3.58 7.88 19.91
CA ASN A 428 -3.50 6.50 19.44
C ASN A 428 -4.36 6.23 18.18
N GLY A 429 -5.44 6.98 18.00
CA GLY A 429 -6.31 6.90 16.83
C GLY A 429 -5.98 7.92 15.73
N ARG A 430 -4.83 8.58 15.79
CA ARG A 430 -4.46 9.70 14.92
C ARG A 430 -3.12 9.48 14.24
N PHE A 431 -3.05 9.84 12.98
CA PHE A 431 -1.81 10.09 12.27
C PHE A 431 -1.48 11.57 12.41
N GLU A 432 -0.39 11.88 13.08
CA GLU A 432 0.03 13.25 13.37
C GLU A 432 1.30 13.57 12.58
N ILE A 433 1.29 14.67 11.82
CA ILE A 433 2.44 15.13 11.02
C ILE A 433 2.85 16.50 11.55
N ASP A 434 4.08 16.60 12.04
CA ASP A 434 4.62 17.80 12.67
C ASP A 434 5.13 18.80 11.62
N TYR A 435 5.87 18.30 10.63
CA TYR A 435 6.27 19.08 9.47
C TYR A 435 6.55 18.23 8.25
N ILE A 436 6.52 18.86 7.08
CA ILE A 436 7.06 18.33 5.83
C ILE A 436 7.94 19.40 5.20
N GLU A 437 9.18 19.03 4.87
CA GLU A 437 10.17 19.90 4.24
C GLU A 437 10.60 19.33 2.91
N VAL A 438 10.75 20.17 1.89
CA VAL A 438 11.40 19.81 0.63
C VAL A 438 12.56 20.77 0.37
N LYS A 439 13.74 20.20 0.16
CA LYS A 439 14.95 20.96 -0.16
C LYS A 439 15.61 20.44 -1.42
N SER A 440 16.33 21.32 -2.12
CA SER A 440 17.22 20.95 -3.20
C SER A 440 18.50 20.34 -2.68
N ILE A 441 19.05 19.42 -3.45
CA ILE A 441 20.39 18.85 -3.23
C ILE A 441 21.28 19.44 -4.34
N ASP A 442 22.41 20.05 -3.95
CA ASP A 442 23.41 20.57 -4.88
C ASP A 442 24.25 19.43 -5.49
#